data_5891099be2633a6f47bacaa2529c2ada
#
_entry.id   5891099be2633a6f47bacaa2529c2ada
#
_cell.length_a   1.000
_cell.length_b   1.000
_cell.length_c   1.000
_cell.angle_alpha   90.00
_cell.angle_beta   90.00
_cell.angle_gamma   90.00
#
_symmetry.space_group_name_H-M   'P 1'
#
loop_
_entity.id
_entity.type
_entity.pdbx_description
1 polymer ?
#
loop_
_entity_poly.entity_id
_entity_poly.type
_entity_poly.pdbx_seq_one_letter_code
_entity_poly.pdbx_strand_id
1 'polypeptide(L)'
;MPVSLLARIPVCALLLVLPLAAGAQKGFGPLDPAAPAGLTPDQIIQRFAARETEFAKARENYVFRQAVRVDTLDNDTNKVDGEYQQVTDVTFNSQGKRDEHVVFAPQNTLERIMLQQQDLDDFEHGFPFVLTQKDLPDFDIKYLGRQKVDELDTYVFSADPKNADPKHRNFKGKVWVDQQDFQIVLIDGKIIPDDFRRGHENMSPPFTTYYEQVDGKYWFPTYTKAEANFHIPATKDSMSDDIHVRMTIRYTDYKQFRSTSRIIFDGEDITDKTATPNQNPAPAPH
;
A
#
# COMPACT_ATOMS: atom_id res chain seq x y z
N MET A 1 64.14 31.02 -57.84
CA MET A 1 62.85 30.26 -57.80
C MET A 1 62.82 29.45 -56.54
N PRO A 2 62.06 29.79 -55.58
CA PRO A 2 61.90 28.92 -54.43
C PRO A 2 60.57 28.16 -54.52
N VAL A 3 60.61 26.88 -54.24
CA VAL A 3 59.55 25.91 -54.21
C VAL A 3 58.94 25.98 -52.83
N SER A 4 57.62 26.31 -52.74
CA SER A 4 56.83 26.32 -51.51
C SER A 4 56.39 24.93 -51.08
N LEU A 5 56.86 24.48 -49.94
CA LEU A 5 56.46 23.24 -49.29
C LEU A 5 55.16 23.44 -48.48
N LEU A 6 54.04 22.94 -48.99
CA LEU A 6 52.75 22.94 -48.26
C LEU A 6 52.75 21.77 -47.29
N ALA A 7 52.81 22.07 -45.96
CA ALA A 7 52.65 21.12 -44.91
C ALA A 7 51.17 20.76 -44.73
N ARG A 8 50.81 19.49 -44.96
CA ARG A 8 49.46 18.92 -44.62
C ARG A 8 49.46 18.56 -43.19
N ILE A 9 48.59 19.25 -42.42
CA ILE A 9 48.26 18.90 -41.03
C ILE A 9 47.15 17.83 -41.05
N PRO A 10 47.32 16.66 -40.41
CA PRO A 10 46.22 15.71 -40.27
C PRO A 10 45.29 16.20 -39.15
N VAL A 11 44.01 16.45 -39.49
CA VAL A 11 42.95 16.69 -38.50
C VAL A 11 42.61 15.35 -37.91
N CYS A 12 43.12 15.08 -36.69
CA CYS A 12 42.64 14.01 -35.85
C CYS A 12 41.27 14.41 -35.31
N ALA A 13 40.20 13.83 -35.88
CA ALA A 13 38.86 13.93 -35.31
C ALA A 13 38.82 13.13 -34.01
N LEU A 14 38.90 13.84 -32.90
CA LEU A 14 38.67 13.27 -31.53
C LEU A 14 37.19 13.02 -31.38
N LEU A 15 36.74 11.77 -31.60
CA LEU A 15 35.40 11.31 -31.27
C LEU A 15 35.27 11.32 -29.74
N LEU A 16 34.66 12.39 -29.20
CA LEU A 16 34.19 12.46 -27.81
C LEU A 16 33.02 11.48 -27.66
N VAL A 17 33.32 10.27 -27.21
CA VAL A 17 32.30 9.34 -26.69
C VAL A 17 31.87 9.89 -25.33
N LEU A 18 30.79 10.67 -25.34
CA LEU A 18 30.07 11.01 -24.10
C LEU A 18 29.47 9.71 -23.55
N PRO A 19 29.82 9.29 -22.33
CA PRO A 19 29.05 8.24 -21.69
C PRO A 19 27.62 8.81 -21.45
N LEU A 20 26.64 8.24 -22.16
CA LEU A 20 25.25 8.35 -21.71
C LEU A 20 25.22 7.74 -20.29
N ALA A 21 25.28 8.58 -19.27
CA ALA A 21 24.83 8.23 -17.96
C ALA A 21 23.32 7.97 -18.09
N ALA A 22 22.97 6.71 -18.38
CA ALA A 22 21.64 6.21 -18.15
C ALA A 22 21.42 6.41 -16.63
N GLY A 23 20.79 7.53 -16.27
CA GLY A 23 20.26 7.73 -14.94
C GLY A 23 19.35 6.54 -14.70
N ALA A 24 19.78 5.58 -13.88
CA ALA A 24 18.93 4.53 -13.39
C ALA A 24 17.77 5.25 -12.69
N GLN A 25 16.64 5.38 -13.37
CA GLN A 25 15.38 5.67 -12.72
C GLN A 25 15.19 4.50 -11.75
N LYS A 26 15.44 4.76 -10.46
CA LYS A 26 15.01 3.85 -9.41
C LYS A 26 13.52 3.63 -9.63
N GLY A 27 13.13 2.42 -9.98
CA GLY A 27 11.75 2.16 -10.35
C GLY A 27 11.59 0.85 -11.13
N PHE A 28 10.55 0.81 -11.87
CA PHE A 28 10.14 -0.38 -12.61
C PHE A 28 11.02 -0.59 -13.87
N GLY A 29 11.56 -1.80 -14.02
CA GLY A 29 12.07 -2.28 -15.27
C GLY A 29 10.96 -2.49 -16.32
N PRO A 30 11.28 -2.86 -17.56
CA PRO A 30 10.27 -3.21 -18.56
C PRO A 30 9.53 -4.49 -18.15
N LEU A 31 8.22 -4.56 -18.43
CA LEU A 31 7.44 -5.78 -18.28
C LEU A 31 7.80 -6.76 -19.38
N ASP A 32 8.27 -7.96 -19.02
CA ASP A 32 8.54 -9.08 -19.92
C ASP A 32 7.36 -10.06 -19.88
N PRO A 33 6.52 -10.15 -20.93
CA PRO A 33 5.34 -11.01 -20.95
C PRO A 33 5.66 -12.51 -21.15
N ALA A 34 6.94 -12.88 -21.25
CA ALA A 34 7.33 -14.27 -21.42
C ALA A 34 6.81 -15.15 -20.27
N ALA A 35 6.44 -16.39 -20.60
CA ALA A 35 6.02 -17.37 -19.60
C ALA A 35 7.09 -17.55 -18.51
N PRO A 36 6.69 -17.80 -17.27
CA PRO A 36 7.65 -18.03 -16.21
C PRO A 36 8.44 -19.32 -16.45
N ALA A 37 9.73 -19.30 -16.09
CA ALA A 37 10.57 -20.47 -16.25
C ALA A 37 10.34 -21.47 -15.11
N GLY A 38 10.13 -22.73 -15.44
CA GLY A 38 10.08 -23.84 -14.47
C GLY A 38 8.79 -23.96 -13.64
N LEU A 39 7.90 -22.99 -13.69
CA LEU A 39 6.61 -23.00 -13.00
C LEU A 39 5.51 -22.53 -13.94
N THR A 40 4.30 -23.05 -13.75
CA THR A 40 3.12 -22.49 -14.43
C THR A 40 2.59 -21.28 -13.65
N PRO A 41 1.88 -20.34 -14.30
CA PRO A 41 1.20 -19.23 -13.60
C PRO A 41 0.33 -19.72 -12.45
N ASP A 42 -0.45 -20.79 -12.63
CA ASP A 42 -1.30 -21.35 -11.58
C ASP A 42 -0.49 -21.86 -10.37
N GLN A 43 0.67 -22.48 -10.63
CA GLN A 43 1.56 -22.90 -9.53
C GLN A 43 2.10 -21.71 -8.75
N ILE A 44 2.42 -20.61 -9.44
CA ILE A 44 2.87 -19.38 -8.76
C ILE A 44 1.73 -18.79 -7.93
N ILE A 45 0.51 -18.71 -8.49
CA ILE A 45 -0.69 -18.23 -7.78
C ILE A 45 -0.91 -19.03 -6.50
N GLN A 46 -0.88 -20.35 -6.57
CA GLN A 46 -1.07 -21.19 -5.39
C GLN A 46 0.03 -21.00 -4.33
N ARG A 47 1.29 -20.80 -4.76
CA ARG A 47 2.40 -20.55 -3.84
C ARG A 47 2.26 -19.22 -3.14
N PHE A 48 2.05 -18.13 -3.87
CA PHE A 48 1.94 -16.84 -3.23
C PHE A 48 0.70 -16.74 -2.34
N ALA A 49 -0.45 -17.29 -2.76
CA ALA A 49 -1.64 -17.30 -1.92
C ALA A 49 -1.46 -18.11 -0.62
N ALA A 50 -0.67 -19.18 -0.65
CA ALA A 50 -0.28 -19.90 0.54
C ALA A 50 0.60 -19.05 1.47
N ARG A 51 1.59 -18.33 0.92
CA ARG A 51 2.45 -17.42 1.68
C ARG A 51 1.67 -16.24 2.26
N GLU A 52 0.74 -15.68 1.50
CA GLU A 52 -0.17 -14.62 1.99
C GLU A 52 -1.10 -15.13 3.10
N THR A 53 -1.52 -16.39 3.04
CA THR A 53 -2.28 -17.02 4.14
C THR A 53 -1.44 -17.16 5.42
N GLU A 54 -0.15 -17.54 5.28
CA GLU A 54 0.78 -17.57 6.41
C GLU A 54 1.02 -16.16 6.97
N PHE A 55 1.22 -15.18 6.09
CA PHE A 55 1.42 -13.78 6.48
C PHE A 55 0.19 -13.21 7.18
N ALA A 56 -1.03 -13.43 6.66
CA ALA A 56 -2.26 -12.96 7.28
C ALA A 56 -2.40 -13.42 8.74
N LYS A 57 -2.00 -14.66 9.02
CA LYS A 57 -1.94 -15.19 10.39
C LYS A 57 -0.80 -14.60 11.21
N ALA A 58 0.38 -14.46 10.59
CA ALA A 58 1.56 -13.99 11.30
C ALA A 58 1.42 -12.54 11.74
N ARG A 59 0.83 -11.66 10.89
CA ARG A 59 0.66 -10.24 11.17
C ARG A 59 -0.17 -9.96 12.43
N GLU A 60 -1.05 -10.85 12.83
CA GLU A 60 -1.82 -10.73 14.07
C GLU A 60 -0.93 -10.75 15.33
N ASN A 61 0.33 -11.19 15.20
CA ASN A 61 1.32 -11.16 16.26
C ASN A 61 2.26 -9.94 16.19
N TYR A 62 1.91 -8.94 15.40
CA TYR A 62 2.70 -7.71 15.28
C TYR A 62 1.86 -6.52 15.70
N VAL A 63 2.55 -5.55 16.28
CA VAL A 63 2.02 -4.21 16.49
C VAL A 63 2.76 -3.27 15.58
N PHE A 64 2.11 -2.19 15.18
CA PHE A 64 2.71 -1.19 14.30
C PHE A 64 2.02 0.17 14.46
N ARG A 65 2.69 1.20 14.01
CA ARG A 65 2.13 2.56 13.93
C ARG A 65 1.68 2.84 12.52
N GLN A 66 0.44 3.30 12.35
CA GLN A 66 -0.12 3.75 11.09
C GLN A 66 -0.32 5.26 11.13
N ALA A 67 0.27 5.98 10.18
CA ALA A 67 0.08 7.42 10.02
C ALA A 67 -0.62 7.69 8.68
N VAL A 68 -1.86 8.15 8.75
CA VAL A 68 -2.68 8.53 7.59
C VAL A 68 -2.63 10.03 7.43
N ARG A 69 -2.45 10.49 6.20
CA ARG A 69 -2.58 11.89 5.80
C ARG A 69 -3.35 11.98 4.49
N VAL A 70 -4.37 12.84 4.48
CA VAL A 70 -5.14 13.20 3.29
C VAL A 70 -5.09 14.70 3.12
N ASP A 71 -4.62 15.16 1.97
CA ASP A 71 -4.53 16.57 1.61
C ASP A 71 -5.48 16.86 0.45
N THR A 72 -6.18 17.99 0.52
CA THR A 72 -6.72 18.65 -0.67
C THR A 72 -5.74 19.72 -1.14
N LEU A 73 -5.63 19.89 -2.44
CA LEU A 73 -4.68 20.79 -3.06
C LEU A 73 -5.43 21.84 -3.91
N ASP A 74 -5.05 23.08 -3.74
CA ASP A 74 -5.54 24.18 -4.57
C ASP A 74 -5.10 23.96 -6.03
N ASN A 75 -6.04 24.02 -6.95
CA ASN A 75 -5.85 23.64 -8.35
C ASN A 75 -4.88 24.58 -9.10
N ASP A 76 -4.78 25.84 -8.70
CA ASP A 76 -3.93 26.83 -9.37
C ASP A 76 -2.50 26.85 -8.82
N THR A 77 -2.36 26.70 -7.51
CA THR A 77 -1.08 26.85 -6.82
C THR A 77 -0.46 25.52 -6.41
N ASN A 78 -1.22 24.43 -6.45
CA ASN A 78 -0.84 23.09 -5.99
C ASN A 78 -0.39 23.05 -4.50
N LYS A 79 -0.86 24.03 -3.71
CA LYS A 79 -0.62 24.08 -2.28
C LYS A 79 -1.73 23.37 -1.52
N VAL A 80 -1.40 22.80 -0.38
CA VAL A 80 -2.38 22.20 0.53
C VAL A 80 -3.33 23.28 1.03
N ASP A 81 -4.63 23.10 0.81
CA ASP A 81 -5.73 23.96 1.26
C ASP A 81 -6.63 23.29 2.31
N GLY A 82 -6.48 21.99 2.51
CA GLY A 82 -7.13 21.24 3.58
C GLY A 82 -6.37 19.96 3.90
N GLU A 83 -6.43 19.54 5.17
CA GLU A 83 -5.65 18.41 5.65
C GLU A 83 -6.44 17.59 6.69
N TYR A 84 -6.35 16.26 6.57
CA TYR A 84 -6.68 15.30 7.62
C TYR A 84 -5.42 14.51 7.97
N GLN A 85 -5.18 14.35 9.28
CA GLN A 85 -4.10 13.51 9.79
C GLN A 85 -4.60 12.64 10.94
N GLN A 86 -4.14 11.40 10.99
CA GLN A 86 -4.32 10.54 12.14
C GLN A 86 -3.11 9.61 12.28
N VAL A 87 -2.61 9.47 13.48
CA VAL A 87 -1.59 8.47 13.83
C VAL A 87 -2.18 7.53 14.87
N THR A 88 -2.09 6.25 14.58
CA THR A 88 -2.75 5.19 15.35
C THR A 88 -1.73 4.08 15.63
N ASP A 89 -1.63 3.67 16.88
CA ASP A 89 -0.96 2.42 17.25
C ASP A 89 -1.94 1.27 17.08
N VAL A 90 -1.58 0.31 16.25
CA VAL A 90 -2.41 -0.82 15.85
C VAL A 90 -1.91 -2.07 16.54
N THR A 91 -2.83 -2.77 17.19
CA THR A 91 -2.60 -4.05 17.87
C THR A 91 -3.65 -5.06 17.44
N PHE A 92 -3.48 -6.31 17.83
CA PHE A 92 -4.48 -7.35 17.64
C PHE A 92 -4.71 -8.06 18.96
N ASN A 93 -5.98 -8.25 19.31
CA ASN A 93 -6.34 -8.98 20.51
C ASN A 93 -6.14 -10.51 20.33
N SER A 94 -6.38 -11.29 21.39
CA SER A 94 -6.23 -12.75 21.38
C SER A 94 -7.14 -13.49 20.37
N GLN A 95 -8.14 -12.80 19.81
CA GLN A 95 -9.06 -13.31 18.78
C GLN A 95 -8.64 -12.90 17.37
N GLY A 96 -7.47 -12.22 17.21
CA GLY A 96 -7.01 -11.68 15.92
C GLY A 96 -7.79 -10.44 15.47
N LYS A 97 -8.64 -9.87 16.33
CA LYS A 97 -9.36 -8.64 16.00
C LYS A 97 -8.44 -7.44 16.19
N ARG A 98 -8.39 -6.56 15.18
CA ARG A 98 -7.68 -5.29 15.19
C ARG A 98 -8.22 -4.40 16.32
N ASP A 99 -7.33 -3.81 17.07
CA ASP A 99 -7.57 -2.82 18.11
C ASP A 99 -6.70 -1.60 17.86
N GLU A 100 -7.23 -0.42 18.06
CA GLU A 100 -6.60 0.84 17.66
C GLU A 100 -6.54 1.83 18.81
N HIS A 101 -5.36 2.39 19.00
CA HIS A 101 -5.14 3.51 19.91
C HIS A 101 -4.68 4.73 19.13
N VAL A 102 -5.54 5.76 19.04
CA VAL A 102 -5.19 7.01 18.37
C VAL A 102 -4.23 7.80 19.26
N VAL A 103 -3.01 8.03 18.76
CA VAL A 103 -1.95 8.77 19.49
C VAL A 103 -1.83 10.22 19.04
N PHE A 104 -2.30 10.54 17.83
CA PHE A 104 -2.29 11.90 17.32
C PHE A 104 -3.40 12.07 16.28
N ALA A 105 -4.26 13.06 16.48
CA ALA A 105 -5.32 13.45 15.54
C ALA A 105 -5.59 14.94 15.70
N PRO A 106 -4.92 15.81 14.92
CA PRO A 106 -5.19 17.24 14.94
C PRO A 106 -6.56 17.55 14.34
N GLN A 107 -6.99 18.82 14.48
CA GLN A 107 -8.23 19.25 13.87
C GLN A 107 -8.21 19.00 12.35
N ASN A 108 -9.23 18.33 11.86
CA ASN A 108 -9.47 18.16 10.42
C ASN A 108 -9.83 19.50 9.79
N THR A 109 -9.09 19.90 8.74
CA THR A 109 -9.28 21.15 7.99
C THR A 109 -9.76 20.91 6.55
N LEU A 110 -10.13 19.66 6.20
CA LEU A 110 -10.75 19.38 4.90
C LEU A 110 -12.12 20.06 4.81
N GLU A 111 -12.28 20.95 3.83
CA GLU A 111 -13.53 21.68 3.58
C GLU A 111 -14.21 21.23 2.28
N ARG A 112 -13.41 20.78 1.30
CA ARG A 112 -13.90 20.43 -0.05
C ARG A 112 -14.32 18.97 -0.18
N ILE A 113 -13.85 18.10 0.71
CA ILE A 113 -14.24 16.68 0.81
C ILE A 113 -14.57 16.34 2.26
N MET A 114 -15.39 15.32 2.44
CA MET A 114 -15.69 14.74 3.73
C MET A 114 -15.30 13.26 3.71
N LEU A 115 -14.42 12.85 4.63
CA LEU A 115 -14.11 11.43 4.80
C LEU A 115 -15.31 10.71 5.41
N GLN A 116 -15.72 9.64 4.77
CA GLN A 116 -16.79 8.75 5.20
C GLN A 116 -16.22 7.59 6.02
N GLN A 117 -17.06 6.87 6.76
CA GLN A 117 -16.63 5.67 7.48
C GLN A 117 -15.97 4.66 6.54
N GLN A 118 -16.48 4.54 5.32
CA GLN A 118 -15.94 3.63 4.31
C GLN A 118 -14.47 3.99 3.91
N ASP A 119 -14.15 5.28 3.89
CA ASP A 119 -12.76 5.71 3.60
C ASP A 119 -11.83 5.28 4.75
N LEU A 120 -12.31 5.37 6.00
CA LEU A 120 -11.55 4.90 7.16
C LEU A 120 -11.38 3.38 7.12
N ASP A 121 -12.41 2.63 6.75
CA ASP A 121 -12.34 1.17 6.57
C ASP A 121 -11.34 0.79 5.45
N ASP A 122 -11.27 1.57 4.37
CA ASP A 122 -10.29 1.37 3.30
C ASP A 122 -8.86 1.61 3.79
N PHE A 123 -8.63 2.58 4.71
CA PHE A 123 -7.31 2.80 5.32
C PHE A 123 -6.88 1.60 6.17
N GLU A 124 -7.83 0.93 6.81
CA GLU A 124 -7.57 -0.22 7.67
C GLU A 124 -7.36 -1.52 6.88
N HIS A 125 -8.14 -1.75 5.83
CA HIS A 125 -8.28 -3.05 5.18
C HIS A 125 -8.02 -3.04 3.68
N GLY A 126 -8.37 -1.95 2.99
CA GLY A 126 -8.32 -1.88 1.54
C GLY A 126 -6.91 -1.69 0.99
N PHE A 127 -6.15 -0.79 1.59
CA PHE A 127 -4.82 -0.44 1.09
C PHE A 127 -3.71 -1.44 1.46
N PRO A 128 -3.69 -2.07 2.65
CA PRO A 128 -2.78 -3.17 2.94
C PRO A 128 -3.33 -4.51 2.44
N PHE A 129 -3.66 -4.59 1.16
CA PHE A 129 -4.27 -5.74 0.51
C PHE A 129 -3.46 -7.02 0.69
N VAL A 130 -4.17 -8.12 0.93
CA VAL A 130 -3.63 -9.48 1.02
C VAL A 130 -4.51 -10.40 0.17
N LEU A 131 -3.91 -11.32 -0.54
CA LEU A 131 -4.63 -12.27 -1.40
C LEU A 131 -4.36 -13.71 -0.94
N THR A 132 -5.16 -14.18 0.00
CA THR A 132 -5.00 -15.50 0.60
C THR A 132 -5.61 -16.61 -0.25
N GLN A 133 -5.32 -17.88 0.09
CA GLN A 133 -5.95 -19.03 -0.56
C GLN A 133 -7.49 -19.00 -0.46
N LYS A 134 -8.03 -18.44 0.63
CA LYS A 134 -9.47 -18.30 0.81
C LYS A 134 -10.09 -17.30 -0.18
N ASP A 135 -9.33 -16.30 -0.58
CA ASP A 135 -9.81 -15.21 -1.44
C ASP A 135 -9.70 -15.58 -2.94
N LEU A 136 -8.87 -16.55 -3.32
CA LEU A 136 -8.66 -16.95 -4.73
C LEU A 136 -9.97 -17.21 -5.52
N PRO A 137 -11.00 -17.87 -4.97
CA PRO A 137 -12.25 -18.09 -5.70
C PRO A 137 -12.99 -16.81 -6.10
N ASP A 138 -12.78 -15.72 -5.35
CA ASP A 138 -13.46 -14.45 -5.54
C ASP A 138 -12.75 -13.52 -6.53
N PHE A 139 -11.56 -13.91 -7.00
CA PHE A 139 -10.76 -13.13 -7.94
C PHE A 139 -10.51 -13.86 -9.27
N ASP A 140 -10.44 -13.06 -10.33
CA ASP A 140 -9.88 -13.43 -11.63
C ASP A 140 -8.42 -12.96 -11.67
N ILE A 141 -7.49 -13.93 -11.56
CA ILE A 141 -6.05 -13.62 -11.47
C ILE A 141 -5.40 -14.04 -12.78
N LYS A 142 -4.70 -13.12 -13.45
CA LYS A 142 -4.02 -13.38 -14.72
C LYS A 142 -2.55 -12.99 -14.62
N TYR A 143 -1.70 -13.88 -15.07
CA TYR A 143 -0.28 -13.59 -15.23
C TYR A 143 -0.06 -12.58 -16.34
N LEU A 144 0.70 -11.54 -16.07
CA LEU A 144 1.02 -10.48 -17.02
C LEU A 144 2.46 -10.55 -17.51
N GLY A 145 3.37 -11.12 -16.72
CA GLY A 145 4.78 -11.19 -17.07
C GLY A 145 5.70 -11.15 -15.86
N ARG A 146 6.98 -10.86 -16.12
CA ARG A 146 8.00 -10.61 -15.12
C ARG A 146 8.43 -9.16 -15.21
N GLN A 147 8.76 -8.56 -14.08
CA GLN A 147 9.25 -7.19 -14.02
C GLN A 147 10.24 -7.03 -12.88
N LYS A 148 11.29 -6.27 -13.12
CA LYS A 148 12.19 -5.86 -12.05
C LYS A 148 11.62 -4.64 -11.34
N VAL A 149 11.54 -4.70 -10.02
CA VAL A 149 11.12 -3.59 -9.15
C VAL A 149 12.27 -3.32 -8.19
N ASP A 150 12.96 -2.21 -8.37
CA ASP A 150 14.24 -1.92 -7.70
C ASP A 150 15.22 -3.10 -7.88
N GLU A 151 15.62 -3.78 -6.81
CA GLU A 151 16.51 -4.95 -6.83
C GLU A 151 15.77 -6.27 -7.02
N LEU A 152 14.44 -6.29 -6.90
CA LEU A 152 13.64 -7.51 -6.86
C LEU A 152 13.25 -7.99 -8.25
N ASP A 153 13.41 -9.26 -8.50
CA ASP A 153 12.82 -9.94 -9.67
C ASP A 153 11.43 -10.43 -9.29
N THR A 154 10.39 -9.94 -9.98
CA THR A 154 9.00 -10.20 -9.61
C THR A 154 8.21 -10.86 -10.74
N TYR A 155 7.19 -11.61 -10.36
CA TYR A 155 6.06 -11.98 -11.21
C TYR A 155 4.96 -10.93 -11.06
N VAL A 156 4.33 -10.56 -12.17
CA VAL A 156 3.25 -9.58 -12.19
C VAL A 156 1.94 -10.24 -12.56
N PHE A 157 0.92 -10.00 -11.76
CA PHE A 157 -0.44 -10.48 -12.00
C PHE A 157 -1.43 -9.33 -11.99
N SER A 158 -2.52 -9.44 -12.76
CA SER A 158 -3.74 -8.69 -12.47
C SER A 158 -4.58 -9.46 -11.46
N ALA A 159 -5.25 -8.73 -10.57
CA ALA A 159 -6.27 -9.25 -9.66
C ALA A 159 -7.55 -8.46 -9.87
N ASP A 160 -8.57 -9.11 -10.40
CA ASP A 160 -9.88 -8.54 -10.69
C ASP A 160 -10.94 -9.25 -9.83
N PRO A 161 -11.65 -8.57 -8.92
CA PRO A 161 -12.70 -9.19 -8.13
C PRO A 161 -13.90 -9.54 -9.01
N LYS A 162 -14.44 -10.78 -8.85
CA LYS A 162 -15.57 -11.25 -9.65
C LYS A 162 -16.91 -10.64 -9.24
N ASN A 163 -17.06 -10.31 -7.96
CA ASN A 163 -18.33 -9.91 -7.34
C ASN A 163 -18.18 -8.65 -6.48
N ALA A 164 -17.52 -7.60 -6.98
CA ALA A 164 -17.46 -6.33 -6.27
C ALA A 164 -18.78 -5.56 -6.44
N ASP A 165 -19.39 -5.18 -5.33
CA ASP A 165 -20.59 -4.32 -5.27
C ASP A 165 -20.40 -3.23 -4.20
N PRO A 166 -21.26 -2.20 -4.11
CA PRO A 166 -21.09 -1.11 -3.14
C PRO A 166 -21.05 -1.52 -1.66
N LYS A 167 -21.51 -2.75 -1.32
CA LYS A 167 -21.43 -3.29 0.04
C LYS A 167 -20.19 -4.18 0.25
N HIS A 168 -19.61 -4.68 -0.85
CA HIS A 168 -18.47 -5.59 -0.87
C HIS A 168 -17.42 -5.03 -1.84
N ARG A 169 -16.90 -3.86 -1.50
CA ARG A 169 -15.82 -3.23 -2.25
C ARG A 169 -14.54 -4.04 -2.09
N ASN A 170 -13.75 -4.11 -3.14
CA ASN A 170 -12.56 -4.92 -3.13
C ASN A 170 -11.46 -4.32 -4.03
N PHE A 171 -10.22 -4.74 -3.82
CA PHE A 171 -9.09 -4.32 -4.64
C PHE A 171 -9.22 -4.84 -6.07
N LYS A 172 -8.93 -3.96 -7.02
CA LYS A 172 -8.72 -4.29 -8.43
C LYS A 172 -7.44 -3.62 -8.90
N GLY A 173 -6.51 -4.42 -9.42
CA GLY A 173 -5.25 -3.85 -9.87
C GLY A 173 -4.20 -4.89 -10.24
N LYS A 174 -2.93 -4.51 -10.08
CA LYS A 174 -1.77 -5.36 -10.29
C LYS A 174 -1.12 -5.67 -8.96
N VAL A 175 -0.60 -6.88 -8.86
CA VAL A 175 0.22 -7.35 -7.74
C VAL A 175 1.56 -7.83 -8.25
N TRP A 176 2.64 -7.45 -7.60
CA TRP A 176 3.99 -7.91 -7.85
C TRP A 176 4.39 -8.87 -6.75
N VAL A 177 4.77 -10.06 -7.16
CA VAL A 177 5.11 -11.18 -6.27
C VAL A 177 6.60 -11.46 -6.43
N ASP A 178 7.36 -11.40 -5.35
CA ASP A 178 8.78 -11.76 -5.36
C ASP A 178 9.00 -13.19 -5.85
N GLN A 179 10.00 -13.41 -6.71
CA GLN A 179 10.27 -14.72 -7.30
C GLN A 179 10.92 -15.70 -6.31
N GLN A 180 11.51 -15.22 -5.23
CA GLN A 180 12.18 -16.04 -4.23
C GLN A 180 11.22 -16.46 -3.11
N ASP A 181 10.52 -15.48 -2.53
CA ASP A 181 9.70 -15.66 -1.34
C ASP A 181 8.24 -15.98 -1.66
N PHE A 182 7.80 -15.71 -2.89
CA PHE A 182 6.39 -15.80 -3.29
C PHE A 182 5.46 -14.97 -2.40
N GLN A 183 5.90 -13.80 -1.97
CA GLN A 183 5.10 -12.83 -1.22
C GLN A 183 4.86 -11.59 -2.05
N ILE A 184 3.75 -10.88 -1.79
CA ILE A 184 3.44 -9.62 -2.44
C ILE A 184 4.41 -8.56 -1.94
N VAL A 185 5.08 -7.86 -2.86
CA VAL A 185 6.07 -6.81 -2.55
C VAL A 185 5.59 -5.43 -3.01
N LEU A 186 4.57 -5.38 -3.86
CA LEU A 186 3.98 -4.16 -4.35
C LEU A 186 2.59 -4.44 -4.91
N ILE A 187 1.68 -3.51 -4.69
CA ILE A 187 0.38 -3.49 -5.35
C ILE A 187 0.13 -2.10 -5.96
N ASP A 188 -0.58 -2.06 -7.07
CA ASP A 188 -1.00 -0.84 -7.74
C ASP A 188 -2.40 -1.04 -8.32
N GLY A 189 -3.35 -0.24 -7.87
CA GLY A 189 -4.74 -0.43 -8.27
C GLY A 189 -5.70 0.52 -7.59
N LYS A 190 -6.91 0.07 -7.41
CA LYS A 190 -8.03 0.85 -6.87
C LYS A 190 -8.99 -0.05 -6.11
N ILE A 191 -9.67 0.49 -5.11
CA ILE A 191 -10.82 -0.18 -4.49
C ILE A 191 -12.06 0.10 -5.36
N ILE A 192 -12.78 -0.94 -5.73
CA ILE A 192 -13.97 -0.87 -6.58
C ILE A 192 -15.18 -1.57 -5.93
N PRO A 193 -16.41 -1.22 -6.40
CA PRO A 193 -16.77 -0.11 -7.27
C PRO A 193 -16.73 1.24 -6.52
N ASP A 194 -16.64 2.33 -7.26
CA ASP A 194 -16.98 3.63 -6.72
C ASP A 194 -18.47 3.67 -6.39
N ASP A 195 -18.84 4.32 -5.30
CA ASP A 195 -20.22 4.54 -4.93
C ASP A 195 -20.59 6.00 -5.19
N PHE A 196 -21.54 6.21 -6.11
CA PHE A 196 -22.03 7.54 -6.49
C PHE A 196 -23.44 7.81 -5.97
N ARG A 197 -23.94 7.00 -5.03
CA ARG A 197 -25.27 7.23 -4.45
C ARG A 197 -25.24 8.50 -3.61
N ARG A 198 -26.24 9.36 -3.83
CA ARG A 198 -26.36 10.65 -3.15
C ARG A 198 -26.25 10.48 -1.62
N GLY A 199 -25.30 11.20 -1.01
CA GLY A 199 -25.00 11.13 0.42
C GLY A 199 -24.14 9.93 0.84
N HIS A 200 -23.66 9.14 -0.14
CA HIS A 200 -22.76 8.01 0.06
C HIS A 200 -21.68 7.97 -1.03
N GLU A 201 -21.38 9.14 -1.62
CA GLU A 201 -20.36 9.23 -2.66
C GLU A 201 -19.02 8.79 -2.10
N ASN A 202 -18.53 7.67 -2.59
CA ASN A 202 -17.21 7.14 -2.24
C ASN A 202 -16.43 6.88 -3.52
N MET A 203 -15.41 7.67 -3.74
CA MET A 203 -14.50 7.57 -4.87
C MET A 203 -13.10 7.29 -4.35
N SER A 204 -12.68 6.03 -4.41
CA SER A 204 -11.31 5.69 -4.04
C SER A 204 -10.34 6.15 -5.11
N PRO A 205 -9.29 6.91 -4.77
CA PRO A 205 -8.22 7.20 -5.71
C PRO A 205 -7.46 5.92 -6.07
N PRO A 206 -6.85 5.84 -7.27
CA PRO A 206 -5.86 4.81 -7.54
C PRO A 206 -4.68 4.98 -6.59
N PHE A 207 -4.13 3.85 -6.13
CA PHE A 207 -3.07 3.85 -5.13
C PHE A 207 -1.99 2.81 -5.42
N THR A 208 -0.81 3.05 -4.86
CA THR A 208 0.29 2.09 -4.85
C THR A 208 0.71 1.85 -3.40
N THR A 209 0.80 0.58 -2.99
CA THR A 209 1.36 0.18 -1.68
C THR A 209 2.66 -0.57 -1.87
N TYR A 210 3.68 -0.14 -1.15
CA TYR A 210 5.01 -0.73 -1.10
C TYR A 210 5.15 -1.59 0.15
N TYR A 211 5.80 -2.73 0.01
CA TYR A 211 6.05 -3.66 1.09
C TYR A 211 7.55 -3.85 1.28
N GLU A 212 7.98 -4.04 2.51
CA GLU A 212 9.38 -4.32 2.86
C GLU A 212 9.49 -5.48 3.85
N GLN A 213 10.59 -6.19 3.83
CA GLN A 213 10.89 -7.21 4.84
C GLN A 213 11.28 -6.54 6.15
N VAL A 214 10.40 -6.65 7.16
CA VAL A 214 10.62 -6.03 8.47
C VAL A 214 11.44 -6.96 9.40
N ASP A 215 11.19 -8.26 9.33
CA ASP A 215 11.78 -9.27 10.22
C ASP A 215 12.65 -10.31 9.47
N GLY A 216 12.92 -10.06 8.18
CA GLY A 216 13.63 -10.98 7.30
C GLY A 216 12.82 -12.21 6.88
N LYS A 217 11.51 -12.23 7.16
CA LYS A 217 10.63 -13.36 6.84
C LYS A 217 9.37 -12.96 6.07
N TYR A 218 8.72 -11.88 6.49
CA TYR A 218 7.47 -11.44 5.91
C TYR A 218 7.59 -10.02 5.33
N TRP A 219 6.87 -9.79 4.26
CA TRP A 219 6.75 -8.49 3.62
C TRP A 219 5.54 -7.75 4.18
N PHE A 220 5.80 -6.65 4.88
CA PHE A 220 4.78 -5.80 5.48
C PHE A 220 4.58 -4.54 4.65
N PRO A 221 3.36 -3.99 4.55
CA PRO A 221 3.18 -2.68 3.95
C PRO A 221 3.96 -1.63 4.75
N THR A 222 4.70 -0.75 4.06
CA THR A 222 5.44 0.34 4.69
C THR A 222 4.98 1.70 4.23
N TYR A 223 4.48 1.78 3.01
CA TYR A 223 4.06 3.04 2.43
C TYR A 223 2.97 2.84 1.39
N THR A 224 1.87 3.59 1.54
CA THR A 224 0.84 3.74 0.51
C THR A 224 0.78 5.17 0.03
N LYS A 225 0.69 5.37 -1.26
CA LYS A 225 0.43 6.69 -1.88
C LYS A 225 -0.75 6.59 -2.84
N ALA A 226 -1.56 7.62 -2.84
CA ALA A 226 -2.62 7.82 -3.82
C ALA A 226 -2.73 9.29 -4.20
N GLU A 227 -3.08 9.57 -5.44
CA GLU A 227 -3.31 10.93 -5.92
C GLU A 227 -4.33 10.88 -7.04
N ALA A 228 -5.35 11.73 -6.98
CA ALA A 228 -6.37 11.82 -8.01
C ALA A 228 -7.00 13.22 -8.08
N ASN A 229 -7.52 13.54 -9.26
CA ASN A 229 -8.42 14.68 -9.46
C ASN A 229 -9.85 14.14 -9.57
N PHE A 230 -10.72 14.58 -8.68
CA PHE A 230 -12.13 14.23 -8.68
C PHE A 230 -12.95 15.38 -9.23
N HIS A 231 -13.82 15.09 -10.19
CA HIS A 231 -14.80 16.06 -10.67
C HIS A 231 -16.10 15.88 -9.88
N ILE A 232 -16.44 16.89 -9.08
CA ILE A 232 -17.72 16.95 -8.38
C ILE A 232 -18.71 17.72 -9.25
N PRO A 233 -19.75 17.08 -9.77
CA PRO A 233 -20.72 17.75 -10.64
C PRO A 233 -21.54 18.80 -9.87
N ALA A 234 -21.94 19.86 -10.56
CA ALA A 234 -22.84 20.88 -10.02
C ALA A 234 -24.16 20.27 -9.50
N THR A 235 -24.63 20.76 -8.38
CA THR A 235 -25.97 20.47 -7.84
C THR A 235 -26.85 21.73 -7.90
N LYS A 236 -28.07 21.66 -7.37
CA LYS A 236 -28.91 22.85 -7.26
C LYS A 236 -28.34 23.92 -6.33
N ASP A 237 -27.54 23.51 -5.37
CA ASP A 237 -27.04 24.31 -4.25
C ASP A 237 -25.52 24.53 -4.29
N SER A 238 -24.82 23.92 -5.25
CA SER A 238 -23.35 24.05 -5.42
C SER A 238 -22.96 24.07 -6.91
N MET A 239 -21.90 24.82 -7.23
CA MET A 239 -21.24 24.74 -8.53
C MET A 239 -20.41 23.45 -8.63
N SER A 240 -20.05 23.05 -9.87
CA SER A 240 -19.08 21.98 -10.07
C SER A 240 -17.71 22.39 -9.53
N ASP A 241 -17.01 21.42 -8.95
CA ASP A 241 -15.66 21.61 -8.45
C ASP A 241 -14.76 20.44 -8.89
N ASP A 242 -13.50 20.75 -9.19
CA ASP A 242 -12.46 19.77 -9.44
C ASP A 242 -11.55 19.75 -8.21
N ILE A 243 -11.49 18.61 -7.51
CA ILE A 243 -10.77 18.49 -6.27
C ILE A 243 -9.54 17.59 -6.47
N HIS A 244 -8.37 18.16 -6.28
CA HIS A 244 -7.13 17.42 -6.28
C HIS A 244 -6.86 16.88 -4.88
N VAL A 245 -6.84 15.56 -4.75
CA VAL A 245 -6.63 14.84 -3.48
C VAL A 245 -5.33 14.06 -3.54
N ARG A 246 -4.53 14.20 -2.50
CA ARG A 246 -3.33 13.38 -2.26
C ARG A 246 -3.47 12.69 -0.92
N MET A 247 -3.19 11.38 -0.91
CA MET A 247 -3.19 10.58 0.30
C MET A 247 -1.86 9.86 0.47
N THR A 248 -1.39 9.79 1.71
CA THR A 248 -0.25 8.95 2.10
C THR A 248 -0.58 8.19 3.37
N ILE A 249 -0.18 6.93 3.43
CA ILE A 249 -0.21 6.13 4.66
C ILE A 249 1.20 5.58 4.88
N ARG A 250 1.72 5.76 6.09
CA ARG A 250 2.98 5.17 6.52
C ARG A 250 2.72 4.14 7.59
N TYR A 251 3.40 3.01 7.49
CA TYR A 251 3.33 1.93 8.46
C TYR A 251 4.73 1.74 9.02
N THR A 252 4.91 2.00 10.31
CA THR A 252 6.21 2.01 10.99
C THR A 252 6.17 1.23 12.29
N ASP A 253 7.31 1.11 12.95
CA ASP A 253 7.44 0.55 14.30
C ASP A 253 6.90 -0.87 14.45
N TYR A 254 6.98 -1.68 13.41
CA TYR A 254 6.62 -3.09 13.47
C TYR A 254 7.39 -3.81 14.56
N LYS A 255 6.68 -4.41 15.49
CA LYS A 255 7.25 -5.21 16.57
C LYS A 255 6.46 -6.49 16.74
N GLN A 256 7.14 -7.63 16.70
CA GLN A 256 6.52 -8.89 17.04
C GLN A 256 6.35 -8.99 18.55
N PHE A 257 5.15 -9.25 19.02
CA PHE A 257 4.91 -9.55 20.43
C PHE A 257 4.71 -11.06 20.64
N ARG A 258 5.21 -11.56 21.75
CA ARG A 258 4.88 -12.90 22.22
C ARG A 258 3.85 -12.74 23.34
N SER A 259 2.91 -13.65 23.44
CA SER A 259 1.78 -13.60 24.41
C SER A 259 2.16 -13.47 25.90
N THR A 260 3.45 -13.42 26.20
CA THR A 260 4.00 -13.19 27.57
C THR A 260 4.69 -11.83 27.72
N SER A 261 4.72 -11.01 26.67
CA SER A 261 5.43 -9.72 26.69
C SER A 261 4.44 -8.56 26.84
N ARG A 262 4.78 -7.66 27.76
CA ARG A 262 4.06 -6.41 27.95
C ARG A 262 4.47 -5.43 26.87
N ILE A 263 3.47 -4.85 26.16
CA ILE A 263 3.76 -3.89 25.09
C ILE A 263 3.59 -2.48 25.69
N ILE A 264 4.63 -1.66 25.56
CA ILE A 264 4.62 -0.27 26.00
C ILE A 264 4.93 0.58 24.78
N PHE A 265 4.00 1.45 24.38
CA PHE A 265 4.22 2.51 23.42
C PHE A 265 4.29 3.86 24.18
N ASP A 266 5.31 4.65 23.91
CA ASP A 266 5.51 5.98 24.50
C ASP A 266 5.31 6.06 26.03
N GLY A 267 5.60 4.95 26.75
CA GLY A 267 5.49 4.85 28.19
C GLY A 267 4.12 4.33 28.70
N GLU A 268 3.16 4.09 27.83
CA GLU A 268 1.88 3.49 28.21
C GLU A 268 1.82 1.99 27.89
N ASP A 269 1.27 1.23 28.83
CA ASP A 269 1.02 -0.19 28.70
C ASP A 269 -0.33 -0.43 28.01
N ILE A 270 -0.28 -0.95 26.78
CA ILE A 270 -1.47 -1.24 25.95
C ILE A 270 -1.86 -2.72 25.97
N THR A 271 -1.22 -3.55 26.82
CA THR A 271 -1.67 -4.92 27.02
C THR A 271 -2.99 -4.94 27.80
N ASP A 272 -3.89 -5.70 27.26
CA ASP A 272 -5.32 -5.85 27.58
C ASP A 272 -5.70 -5.63 29.05
N LYS A 273 -6.52 -4.63 29.33
CA LYS A 273 -7.15 -4.40 30.63
C LYS A 273 -8.36 -5.34 30.88
N THR A 274 -8.64 -6.29 30.00
CA THR A 274 -9.85 -7.13 30.03
C THR A 274 -9.69 -8.52 30.63
N ALA A 275 -8.50 -8.91 31.08
CA ALA A 275 -8.31 -10.16 31.80
C ALA A 275 -8.33 -9.94 33.31
N THR A 276 -9.46 -9.61 33.89
CA THR A 276 -9.68 -9.75 35.33
C THR A 276 -10.15 -11.18 35.60
N PRO A 277 -9.35 -12.05 36.24
CA PRO A 277 -9.88 -13.30 36.75
C PRO A 277 -10.78 -12.96 37.94
N ASN A 278 -12.05 -13.26 37.82
CA ASN A 278 -13.01 -13.22 38.91
C ASN A 278 -12.61 -14.31 39.91
N GLN A 279 -11.78 -13.98 40.90
CA GLN A 279 -11.57 -14.81 42.06
C GLN A 279 -12.59 -14.41 43.12
N ASN A 280 -13.70 -15.10 43.11
CA ASN A 280 -14.53 -15.17 44.30
C ASN A 280 -13.82 -16.04 45.35
N PRO A 281 -13.47 -15.53 46.53
CA PRO A 281 -13.00 -16.38 47.62
C PRO A 281 -14.15 -17.25 48.13
N ALA A 282 -13.93 -18.55 48.23
CA ALA A 282 -14.80 -19.50 48.84
C ALA A 282 -15.03 -19.15 50.33
N PRO A 283 -16.25 -19.32 50.89
CA PRO A 283 -16.50 -19.09 52.32
C PRO A 283 -15.82 -20.16 53.14
N ALA A 284 -15.21 -19.73 54.26
CA ALA A 284 -14.60 -20.59 55.27
C ALA A 284 -15.63 -21.49 55.95
N PRO A 285 -15.26 -22.75 56.28
CA PRO A 285 -16.15 -23.63 57.05
C PRO A 285 -16.18 -23.24 58.53
N HIS A 286 -17.37 -23.27 59.09
CA HIS A 286 -17.60 -23.24 60.53
C HIS A 286 -17.40 -24.62 61.16
#